data_dc9d128ea4ac0469c430c41daf5f6c2f
#
_entry.id   dc9d128ea4ac0469c430c41daf5f6c2f
#
_cell.length_a   1.000
_cell.length_b   1.000
_cell.length_c   1.000
_cell.angle_alpha   90.00
_cell.angle_beta   90.00
_cell.angle_gamma   90.00
#
_symmetry.space_group_name_H-M   'P 1'
#
loop_
_entity.id
_entity.type
_entity.pdbx_description
1 polymer ?
#
loop_
_entity_poly.entity_id
_entity_poly.type
_entity_poly.pdbx_seq_one_letter_code
_entity_poly.pdbx_strand_id
1 'polypeptide(L)'
;PDPWQRLVWDLWLGERRDGTWAAFECFLFVQRQNGKGLDAEEGRGLAGLFLFGEEKIIYTAHKSETVVNAWKRVRELVEGSDDLTRRVKRISNKDGEEGIELMSGAEYQFRVRSGRGKGRGLTGAVLLLDEALYLTAADIDGFGPTMLAVPNAQVIYTSTPPETGDAHIVSVRDRGRVGEDRLAGAEWSNEPDADVDDPKVQAAANPAYGGRITRPWSM
;
A
#
# COMPACT_ATOMS: atom_id res chain seq x y z
N PRO A 1 -7.16 -7.47 12.20
CA PRO A 1 -7.56 -6.28 11.42
C PRO A 1 -8.95 -5.80 11.83
N ASP A 2 -9.15 -4.49 11.78
CA ASP A 2 -10.44 -3.85 12.02
C ASP A 2 -11.43 -4.16 10.88
N PRO A 3 -12.75 -3.99 11.07
CA PRO A 3 -13.73 -4.30 10.01
C PRO A 3 -13.47 -3.56 8.69
N TRP A 4 -13.04 -2.29 8.74
CA TRP A 4 -12.73 -1.50 7.56
C TRP A 4 -11.48 -2.02 6.82
N GLN A 5 -10.49 -2.56 7.54
CA GLN A 5 -9.29 -3.18 6.96
C GLN A 5 -9.64 -4.49 6.25
N ARG A 6 -10.58 -5.27 6.80
CA ARG A 6 -11.09 -6.48 6.12
C ARG A 6 -11.77 -6.12 4.79
N LEU A 7 -12.59 -5.06 4.78
CA LEU A 7 -13.18 -4.55 3.55
C LEU A 7 -12.12 -4.19 2.50
N VAL A 8 -11.03 -3.52 2.90
CA VAL A 8 -9.93 -3.20 2.00
C VAL A 8 -9.30 -4.46 1.42
N TRP A 9 -9.07 -5.49 2.25
CA TRP A 9 -8.52 -6.77 1.78
C TRP A 9 -9.47 -7.50 0.85
N ASP A 10 -10.77 -7.52 1.13
CA ASP A 10 -11.77 -8.13 0.24
C ASP A 10 -11.77 -7.44 -1.15
N LEU A 11 -11.59 -6.11 -1.19
CA LEU A 11 -11.47 -5.36 -2.44
C LEU A 11 -10.16 -5.66 -3.19
N TRP A 12 -9.03 -5.76 -2.49
CA TRP A 12 -7.72 -5.94 -3.12
C TRP A 12 -7.43 -7.39 -3.52
N LEU A 13 -7.98 -8.36 -2.77
CA LEU A 13 -7.74 -9.79 -2.96
C LEU A 13 -8.87 -10.48 -3.73
N GLY A 14 -9.77 -9.71 -4.32
CA GLY A 14 -10.79 -10.26 -5.20
C GLY A 14 -10.18 -10.98 -6.41
N GLU A 15 -10.63 -12.20 -6.68
CA GLU A 15 -10.16 -13.03 -7.78
C GLU A 15 -11.19 -13.16 -8.89
N ARG A 16 -10.74 -13.28 -10.11
CA ARG A 16 -11.54 -13.69 -11.27
C ARG A 16 -11.66 -15.21 -11.30
N ARG A 17 -12.56 -15.71 -12.15
CA ARG A 17 -12.78 -17.15 -12.34
C ARG A 17 -11.54 -17.91 -12.86
N ASP A 18 -10.63 -17.21 -13.51
CA ASP A 18 -9.37 -17.75 -14.02
C ASP A 18 -8.22 -17.74 -13.00
N GLY A 19 -8.49 -17.31 -11.75
CA GLY A 19 -7.51 -17.23 -10.68
C GLY A 19 -6.61 -15.98 -10.75
N THR A 20 -6.90 -15.03 -11.64
CA THR A 20 -6.18 -13.75 -11.67
C THR A 20 -6.85 -12.72 -10.75
N TRP A 21 -6.07 -11.73 -10.29
CA TRP A 21 -6.62 -10.62 -9.51
C TRP A 21 -7.69 -9.86 -10.28
N ALA A 22 -8.80 -9.59 -9.63
CA ALA A 22 -9.89 -8.81 -10.24
C ALA A 22 -9.44 -7.37 -10.53
N ALA A 23 -8.63 -6.78 -9.64
CA ALA A 23 -8.07 -5.45 -9.80
C ALA A 23 -6.58 -5.48 -10.14
N PHE A 24 -6.17 -4.69 -11.13
CA PHE A 24 -4.76 -4.38 -11.42
C PHE A 24 -4.29 -3.19 -10.58
N GLU A 25 -5.12 -2.15 -10.47
CA GLU A 25 -4.88 -1.01 -9.61
C GLU A 25 -5.74 -1.10 -8.34
N CYS A 26 -5.12 -0.84 -7.21
CA CYS A 26 -5.79 -0.78 -5.92
C CYS A 26 -5.45 0.52 -5.20
N PHE A 27 -6.37 1.03 -4.38
CA PHE A 27 -6.07 2.22 -3.59
C PHE A 27 -6.67 2.18 -2.19
N LEU A 28 -6.03 2.91 -1.28
CA LEU A 28 -6.52 3.20 0.06
C LEU A 28 -6.20 4.63 0.42
N PHE A 29 -7.22 5.48 0.46
CA PHE A 29 -7.10 6.87 0.89
C PHE A 29 -7.81 7.06 2.23
N VAL A 30 -7.01 7.23 3.26
CA VAL A 30 -7.50 7.41 4.63
C VAL A 30 -6.55 8.31 5.40
N GLN A 31 -7.08 9.06 6.34
CA GLN A 31 -6.30 9.99 7.15
C GLN A 31 -5.13 9.30 7.86
N ARG A 32 -4.12 10.08 8.26
CA ARG A 32 -2.97 9.59 9.02
C ARG A 32 -3.41 8.87 10.29
N GLN A 33 -2.57 7.96 10.80
CA GLN A 33 -2.77 7.20 12.05
C GLN A 33 -3.95 6.22 12.07
N ASN A 34 -4.65 6.01 10.95
CA ASN A 34 -5.70 4.98 10.85
C ASN A 34 -5.13 3.54 10.71
N GLY A 35 -3.84 3.36 10.47
CA GLY A 35 -3.21 2.04 10.40
C GLY A 35 -3.09 1.47 8.98
N LYS A 36 -2.91 2.34 7.96
CA LYS A 36 -2.68 1.93 6.56
C LYS A 36 -1.57 0.89 6.38
N GLY A 37 -0.53 0.97 7.24
CA GLY A 37 0.60 0.06 7.19
C GLY A 37 0.21 -1.41 7.37
N LEU A 38 -0.79 -1.69 8.21
CA LEU A 38 -1.30 -3.05 8.39
C LEU A 38 -1.93 -3.60 7.09
N ASP A 39 -2.56 -2.75 6.28
CA ASP A 39 -3.20 -3.20 5.04
C ASP A 39 -2.15 -3.40 3.93
N ALA A 40 -1.28 -2.43 3.72
CA ALA A 40 -0.31 -2.45 2.62
C ALA A 40 0.91 -3.33 2.93
N GLU A 41 1.89 -2.79 3.70
CA GLU A 41 3.17 -3.48 3.88
C GLU A 41 3.06 -4.75 4.71
N GLU A 42 2.24 -4.77 5.74
CA GLU A 42 2.09 -5.93 6.61
C GLU A 42 1.11 -6.94 6.02
N GLY A 43 -0.09 -6.50 5.63
CA GLY A 43 -1.13 -7.38 5.12
C GLY A 43 -0.85 -7.87 3.71
N ARG A 44 -0.96 -6.98 2.70
CA ARG A 44 -0.83 -7.36 1.29
C ARG A 44 0.57 -7.85 0.93
N GLY A 45 1.61 -7.20 1.47
CA GLY A 45 3.00 -7.58 1.20
C GLY A 45 3.34 -8.95 1.74
N LEU A 46 3.04 -9.23 3.02
CA LEU A 46 3.30 -10.54 3.63
C LEU A 46 2.40 -11.65 3.04
N ALA A 47 1.13 -11.34 2.74
CA ALA A 47 0.26 -12.31 2.06
C ALA A 47 0.81 -12.70 0.68
N GLY A 48 1.27 -11.74 -0.10
CA GLY A 48 1.92 -11.98 -1.39
C GLY A 48 3.11 -12.92 -1.25
N LEU A 49 4.00 -12.61 -0.32
CA LEU A 49 5.24 -13.35 -0.10
C LEU A 49 4.98 -14.77 0.44
N PHE A 50 4.11 -14.93 1.44
CA PHE A 50 3.99 -16.17 2.19
C PHE A 50 2.77 -17.03 1.82
N LEU A 51 1.69 -16.43 1.29
CA LEU A 51 0.44 -17.14 1.00
C LEU A 51 0.23 -17.34 -0.51
N PHE A 52 0.45 -16.30 -1.32
CA PHE A 52 0.15 -16.34 -2.75
C PHE A 52 1.34 -16.76 -3.61
N GLY A 53 2.55 -16.83 -3.04
CA GLY A 53 3.76 -17.24 -3.76
C GLY A 53 4.19 -16.27 -4.85
N GLU A 54 3.88 -15.00 -4.68
CA GLU A 54 4.29 -13.94 -5.60
C GLU A 54 5.81 -13.78 -5.58
N GLU A 55 6.44 -13.82 -6.75
CA GLU A 55 7.90 -13.89 -6.85
C GLU A 55 8.60 -12.65 -6.35
N LYS A 56 7.99 -11.47 -6.55
CA LYS A 56 8.61 -10.20 -6.16
C LYS A 56 7.58 -9.16 -5.74
N ILE A 57 7.70 -8.72 -4.49
CA ILE A 57 6.92 -7.64 -3.92
C ILE A 57 7.86 -6.47 -3.66
N ILE A 58 7.43 -5.26 -4.01
CA ILE A 58 8.18 -4.03 -3.76
C ILE A 58 7.30 -3.07 -2.97
N TYR A 59 7.77 -2.70 -1.78
CA TYR A 59 7.24 -1.56 -1.03
C TYR A 59 8.11 -0.34 -1.29
N THR A 60 7.47 0.80 -1.53
CA THR A 60 8.21 2.05 -1.70
C THR A 60 7.42 3.24 -1.16
N ALA A 61 8.14 4.19 -0.56
CA ALA A 61 7.62 5.46 -0.09
C ALA A 61 8.51 6.62 -0.54
N HIS A 62 7.98 7.85 -0.45
CA HIS A 62 8.72 9.05 -0.80
C HIS A 62 9.87 9.30 0.18
N LYS A 63 9.60 9.14 1.49
CA LYS A 63 10.57 9.40 2.56
C LYS A 63 11.29 8.12 2.98
N SER A 64 12.61 8.21 3.20
CA SER A 64 13.39 7.09 3.70
C SER A 64 12.96 6.63 5.10
N GLU A 65 12.57 7.56 5.97
CA GLU A 65 12.08 7.24 7.31
C GLU A 65 10.83 6.35 7.25
N THR A 66 9.91 6.63 6.34
CA THR A 66 8.70 5.82 6.12
C THR A 66 9.06 4.41 5.68
N VAL A 67 10.02 4.27 4.74
CA VAL A 67 10.51 2.96 4.28
C VAL A 67 11.16 2.18 5.42
N VAL A 68 12.04 2.81 6.19
CA VAL A 68 12.72 2.17 7.33
C VAL A 68 11.73 1.72 8.41
N ASN A 69 10.70 2.52 8.69
CA ASN A 69 9.68 2.17 9.68
C ASN A 69 8.81 1.00 9.20
N ALA A 70 8.40 0.99 7.92
CA ALA A 70 7.69 -0.13 7.32
C ALA A 70 8.55 -1.42 7.35
N TRP A 71 9.81 -1.32 6.94
CA TRP A 71 10.76 -2.43 7.01
C TRP A 71 10.88 -3.02 8.42
N LYS A 72 11.07 -2.19 9.45
CA LYS A 72 11.19 -2.65 10.84
C LYS A 72 9.96 -3.45 11.28
N ARG A 73 8.75 -2.94 11.01
CA ARG A 73 7.51 -3.63 11.37
C ARG A 73 7.39 -4.99 10.70
N VAL A 74 7.60 -5.05 9.39
CA VAL A 74 7.53 -6.31 8.63
C VAL A 74 8.57 -7.31 9.10
N ARG A 75 9.81 -6.86 9.34
CA ARG A 75 10.87 -7.71 9.86
C ARG A 75 10.52 -8.27 11.23
N GLU A 76 10.03 -7.45 12.16
CA GLU A 76 9.64 -7.87 13.52
C GLU A 76 8.52 -8.91 13.48
N LEU A 77 7.54 -8.76 12.59
CA LEU A 77 6.48 -9.76 12.39
C LEU A 77 7.02 -11.10 11.90
N VAL A 78 7.95 -11.08 10.96
CA VAL A 78 8.55 -12.30 10.41
C VAL A 78 9.47 -12.97 11.44
N GLU A 79 10.33 -12.20 12.10
CA GLU A 79 11.24 -12.71 13.14
C GLU A 79 10.48 -13.20 14.39
N GLY A 80 9.30 -12.65 14.68
CA GLY A 80 8.42 -13.05 15.77
C GLY A 80 7.61 -14.34 15.51
N SER A 81 7.72 -14.94 14.31
CA SER A 81 6.99 -16.16 13.94
C SER A 81 7.94 -17.25 13.44
N ASP A 82 8.03 -18.34 14.20
CA ASP A 82 8.83 -19.51 13.82
C ASP A 82 8.42 -20.10 12.45
N ASP A 83 7.13 -20.06 12.11
CA ASP A 83 6.61 -20.58 10.86
C ASP A 83 7.07 -19.74 9.66
N LEU A 84 7.07 -18.43 9.80
CA LEU A 84 7.56 -17.53 8.75
C LEU A 84 9.08 -17.59 8.64
N THR A 85 9.80 -17.54 9.79
CA THR A 85 11.26 -17.56 9.84
C THR A 85 11.86 -18.80 9.20
N ARG A 86 11.25 -19.99 9.38
CA ARG A 86 11.69 -21.23 8.74
C ARG A 86 11.69 -21.19 7.20
N ARG A 87 10.89 -20.32 6.59
CA ARG A 87 10.78 -20.15 5.14
C ARG A 87 11.74 -19.10 4.60
N VAL A 88 12.36 -18.31 5.47
CA VAL A 88 13.26 -17.21 5.11
C VAL A 88 14.66 -17.76 4.83
N LYS A 89 15.22 -17.39 3.68
CA LYS A 89 16.60 -17.64 3.31
C LYS A 89 17.52 -16.53 3.80
N ARG A 90 17.07 -15.27 3.68
CA ARG A 90 17.89 -14.12 4.03
C ARG A 90 17.01 -12.91 4.41
N ILE A 91 17.43 -12.20 5.44
CA ILE A 91 16.95 -10.86 5.82
C ILE A 91 18.09 -9.87 5.59
N SER A 92 17.87 -8.85 4.75
CA SER A 92 18.84 -7.79 4.49
C SER A 92 18.47 -6.52 5.24
N ASN A 93 19.40 -6.03 6.06
CA ASN A 93 19.30 -4.75 6.76
C ASN A 93 20.22 -3.69 6.13
N LYS A 94 20.77 -3.96 4.95
CA LYS A 94 21.67 -3.04 4.28
C LYS A 94 20.88 -1.86 3.73
N ASP A 95 21.33 -0.64 4.05
CA ASP A 95 20.69 0.60 3.60
C ASP A 95 20.46 0.63 2.08
N GLY A 96 19.21 0.84 1.68
CA GLY A 96 18.76 0.80 0.29
C GLY A 96 18.63 -0.59 -0.33
N GLU A 97 18.90 -1.66 0.44
CA GLU A 97 18.72 -3.07 0.04
C GLU A 97 17.93 -3.86 1.09
N GLU A 98 17.11 -3.16 1.91
CA GLU A 98 16.28 -3.80 2.91
C GLU A 98 15.28 -4.75 2.24
N GLY A 99 15.13 -5.93 2.83
CA GLY A 99 14.19 -6.92 2.30
C GLY A 99 14.33 -8.33 2.86
N ILE A 100 13.41 -9.17 2.44
CA ILE A 100 13.32 -10.59 2.79
C ILE A 100 13.39 -11.41 1.51
N GLU A 101 14.22 -12.44 1.52
CA GLU A 101 14.30 -13.48 0.47
C GLU A 101 13.87 -14.80 1.10
N LEU A 102 12.93 -15.49 0.47
CA LEU A 102 12.51 -16.82 0.88
C LEU A 102 13.38 -17.92 0.26
N MET A 103 13.32 -19.13 0.83
CA MET A 103 13.96 -20.33 0.27
C MET A 103 13.46 -20.66 -1.15
N SER A 104 12.25 -20.26 -1.51
CA SER A 104 11.68 -20.37 -2.85
C SER A 104 12.31 -19.42 -3.87
N GLY A 105 13.05 -18.41 -3.44
CA GLY A 105 13.55 -17.31 -4.26
C GLY A 105 12.63 -16.09 -4.33
N ALA A 106 11.42 -16.15 -3.74
CA ALA A 106 10.54 -15.00 -3.67
C ALA A 106 11.13 -13.90 -2.78
N GLU A 107 10.89 -12.64 -3.17
CA GLU A 107 11.50 -11.48 -2.51
C GLU A 107 10.46 -10.42 -2.12
N TYR A 108 10.64 -9.84 -0.94
CA TYR A 108 9.97 -8.60 -0.53
C TYR A 108 11.00 -7.52 -0.29
N GLN A 109 11.01 -6.48 -1.11
CA GLN A 109 12.00 -5.40 -1.12
C GLN A 109 11.39 -4.09 -0.66
N PHE A 110 12.18 -3.30 0.09
CA PHE A 110 11.83 -1.97 0.58
C PHE A 110 12.73 -0.92 -0.08
N ARG A 111 12.14 0.07 -0.76
CA ARG A 111 12.88 1.04 -1.57
C ARG A 111 12.38 2.47 -1.34
N VAL A 112 13.30 3.42 -1.31
CA VAL A 112 12.99 4.85 -1.28
C VAL A 112 12.78 5.35 -2.73
N ARG A 113 11.66 6.02 -2.98
CA ARG A 113 11.31 6.59 -4.30
C ARG A 113 12.01 7.89 -4.61
N SER A 114 12.32 8.73 -3.58
CA SER A 114 12.90 10.05 -3.76
C SER A 114 14.34 10.01 -4.28
N GLY A 115 14.65 10.89 -5.24
CA GLY A 115 15.99 11.06 -5.81
C GLY A 115 16.07 10.66 -7.29
N ARG A 116 17.07 11.22 -8.01
CA ARG A 116 17.24 10.99 -9.47
C ARG A 116 17.38 9.50 -9.78
N GLY A 117 16.48 8.97 -10.60
CA GLY A 117 16.53 7.60 -11.12
C GLY A 117 16.05 6.51 -10.17
N LYS A 118 15.62 6.82 -8.95
CA LYS A 118 15.20 5.80 -7.96
C LYS A 118 13.83 5.16 -8.24
N GLY A 119 12.97 5.79 -9.05
CA GLY A 119 11.69 5.21 -9.50
C GLY A 119 11.80 4.22 -10.66
N ARG A 120 12.99 4.07 -11.28
CA ARG A 120 13.20 3.15 -12.39
C ARG A 120 13.47 1.73 -11.90
N GLY A 121 12.92 0.73 -12.62
CA GLY A 121 13.13 -0.68 -12.31
C GLY A 121 12.28 -1.23 -11.17
N LEU A 122 11.22 -0.53 -10.79
CA LEU A 122 10.20 -1.02 -9.85
C LEU A 122 9.26 -1.98 -10.60
N THR A 123 9.71 -3.20 -10.82
CA THR A 123 8.94 -4.24 -11.51
C THR A 123 8.83 -5.45 -10.60
N GLY A 124 7.62 -5.89 -10.34
CA GLY A 124 7.32 -7.05 -9.49
C GLY A 124 5.88 -7.52 -9.67
N ALA A 125 5.50 -8.59 -9.02
CA ALA A 125 4.12 -9.05 -8.99
C ALA A 125 3.22 -8.07 -8.22
N VAL A 126 3.78 -7.42 -7.17
CA VAL A 126 3.08 -6.40 -6.39
C VAL A 126 3.97 -5.18 -6.19
N LEU A 127 3.43 -4.01 -6.48
CA LEU A 127 4.06 -2.73 -6.21
C LEU A 127 3.20 -1.93 -5.22
N LEU A 128 3.72 -1.77 -4.01
CA LEU A 128 3.09 -0.99 -2.93
C LEU A 128 3.68 0.42 -2.92
N LEU A 129 2.85 1.41 -3.23
CA LEU A 129 3.21 2.81 -3.37
C LEU A 129 2.64 3.60 -2.18
N ASP A 130 3.36 3.61 -1.05
CA ASP A 130 2.95 4.42 0.09
C ASP A 130 3.35 5.90 -0.10
N GLU A 131 2.68 6.78 0.61
CA GLU A 131 2.78 8.22 0.38
C GLU A 131 2.55 8.58 -1.11
N ALA A 132 1.54 7.95 -1.74
CA ALA A 132 1.27 8.10 -3.17
C ALA A 132 0.93 9.54 -3.61
N LEU A 133 0.57 10.40 -2.65
CA LEU A 133 0.43 11.84 -2.83
C LEU A 133 1.67 12.51 -3.46
N TYR A 134 2.87 11.96 -3.20
CA TYR A 134 4.14 12.48 -3.72
C TYR A 134 4.61 11.81 -5.02
N LEU A 135 3.75 11.02 -5.68
CA LEU A 135 4.08 10.43 -6.98
C LEU A 135 4.17 11.50 -8.05
N THR A 136 5.24 11.45 -8.81
CA THR A 136 5.46 12.33 -9.97
C THR A 136 5.09 11.62 -11.27
N ALA A 137 4.85 12.36 -12.34
CA ALA A 137 4.66 11.78 -13.67
C ALA A 137 5.85 10.89 -14.08
N ALA A 138 7.08 11.29 -13.72
CA ALA A 138 8.27 10.50 -14.00
C ALA A 138 8.31 9.15 -13.24
N ASP A 139 7.72 9.07 -12.03
CA ASP A 139 7.57 7.81 -11.31
C ASP A 139 6.59 6.89 -12.05
N ILE A 140 5.43 7.42 -12.46
CA ILE A 140 4.42 6.68 -13.21
C ILE A 140 4.97 6.16 -14.54
N ASP A 141 5.65 7.01 -15.30
CA ASP A 141 6.31 6.64 -16.56
C ASP A 141 7.40 5.58 -16.33
N GLY A 142 8.02 5.58 -15.14
CA GLY A 142 9.10 4.66 -14.78
C GLY A 142 8.62 3.25 -14.50
N PHE A 143 7.50 3.05 -13.82
CA PHE A 143 7.00 1.72 -13.45
C PHE A 143 5.77 1.27 -14.24
N GLY A 144 4.94 2.18 -14.74
CA GLY A 144 3.66 1.83 -15.39
C GLY A 144 3.82 0.80 -16.51
N PRO A 145 4.64 1.05 -17.54
CA PRO A 145 4.82 0.09 -18.63
C PRO A 145 5.39 -1.25 -18.18
N THR A 146 6.28 -1.25 -17.17
CA THR A 146 6.91 -2.48 -16.69
C THR A 146 5.95 -3.33 -15.86
N MET A 147 5.07 -2.71 -15.08
CA MET A 147 4.04 -3.42 -14.32
C MET A 147 2.97 -4.04 -15.22
N LEU A 148 2.59 -3.34 -16.31
CA LEU A 148 1.65 -3.89 -17.31
C LEU A 148 2.20 -5.13 -18.03
N ALA A 149 3.52 -5.29 -18.09
CA ALA A 149 4.15 -6.46 -18.71
C ALA A 149 4.24 -7.68 -17.76
N VAL A 150 3.99 -7.51 -16.46
CA VAL A 150 4.01 -8.60 -15.48
C VAL A 150 2.65 -9.29 -15.44
N PRO A 151 2.57 -10.60 -15.67
CA PRO A 151 1.31 -11.33 -15.54
C PRO A 151 0.74 -11.20 -14.12
N ASN A 152 -0.57 -10.93 -14.03
CA ASN A 152 -1.30 -10.88 -12.77
C ASN A 152 -0.74 -9.89 -11.72
N ALA A 153 -0.09 -8.80 -12.17
CA ALA A 153 0.47 -7.80 -11.29
C ALA A 153 -0.61 -6.95 -10.60
N GLN A 154 -0.24 -6.38 -9.46
CA GLN A 154 -1.02 -5.34 -8.79
C GLN A 154 -0.17 -4.11 -8.44
N VAL A 155 -0.73 -2.93 -8.64
CA VAL A 155 -0.20 -1.63 -8.18
C VAL A 155 -1.14 -1.10 -7.11
N ILE A 156 -0.62 -0.82 -5.92
CA ILE A 156 -1.42 -0.41 -4.77
C ILE A 156 -0.96 0.95 -4.28
N TYR A 157 -1.87 1.91 -4.31
CA TYR A 157 -1.65 3.28 -3.87
C TYR A 157 -2.19 3.48 -2.46
N THR A 158 -1.33 3.84 -1.51
CA THR A 158 -1.77 4.24 -0.17
C THR A 158 -1.37 5.68 0.11
N SER A 159 -2.32 6.47 0.63
CA SER A 159 -2.12 7.90 0.91
C SER A 159 -3.12 8.44 1.91
N THR A 160 -2.90 9.68 2.37
CA THR A 160 -4.00 10.53 2.80
C THR A 160 -4.88 10.87 1.60
N PRO A 161 -6.17 11.18 1.81
CA PRO A 161 -7.03 11.62 0.72
C PRO A 161 -6.40 12.78 -0.05
N PRO A 162 -6.39 12.72 -1.40
CA PRO A 162 -5.76 13.75 -2.19
C PRO A 162 -6.61 15.02 -2.20
N GLU A 163 -5.93 16.16 -2.09
CA GLU A 163 -6.51 17.48 -2.34
C GLU A 163 -6.52 17.79 -3.85
N THR A 164 -7.01 18.95 -4.21
CA THR A 164 -6.96 19.44 -5.61
C THR A 164 -5.52 19.80 -5.98
N GLY A 165 -4.98 19.22 -7.06
CA GLY A 165 -3.65 19.56 -7.59
C GLY A 165 -2.70 18.37 -7.80
N ASP A 166 -2.94 17.23 -7.16
CA ASP A 166 -2.14 16.01 -7.34
C ASP A 166 -2.68 15.18 -8.50
N ALA A 167 -2.24 15.48 -9.70
CA ALA A 167 -2.90 15.02 -10.93
C ALA A 167 -3.07 13.50 -11.02
N HIS A 168 -2.08 12.69 -10.62
CA HIS A 168 -2.18 11.23 -10.74
C HIS A 168 -3.11 10.61 -9.68
N ILE A 169 -2.89 10.92 -8.42
CA ILE A 169 -3.65 10.31 -7.32
C ILE A 169 -5.12 10.76 -7.30
N VAL A 170 -5.40 12.00 -7.74
CA VAL A 170 -6.77 12.50 -7.97
C VAL A 170 -7.44 11.70 -9.08
N SER A 171 -6.74 11.42 -10.18
CA SER A 171 -7.24 10.57 -11.26
C SER A 171 -7.57 9.15 -10.76
N VAL A 172 -6.72 8.54 -9.94
CA VAL A 172 -6.99 7.22 -9.35
C VAL A 172 -8.26 7.26 -8.50
N ARG A 173 -8.41 8.28 -7.64
CA ARG A 173 -9.62 8.48 -6.82
C ARG A 173 -10.88 8.60 -7.68
N ASP A 174 -10.85 9.48 -8.67
CA ASP A 174 -12.01 9.81 -9.48
C ASP A 174 -12.45 8.63 -10.35
N ARG A 175 -11.49 7.87 -10.92
CA ARG A 175 -11.75 6.60 -11.60
C ARG A 175 -12.35 5.55 -10.65
N GLY A 176 -11.84 5.47 -9.43
CA GLY A 176 -12.38 4.57 -8.41
C GLY A 176 -13.82 4.90 -8.00
N ARG A 177 -14.13 6.19 -7.87
CA ARG A 177 -15.50 6.66 -7.53
C ARG A 177 -16.54 6.33 -8.61
N VAL A 178 -16.14 6.26 -9.86
CA VAL A 178 -17.05 5.85 -10.98
C VAL A 178 -17.03 4.36 -11.25
N GLY A 179 -16.26 3.57 -10.50
CA GLY A 179 -16.21 2.12 -10.62
C GLY A 179 -15.51 1.63 -11.88
N GLU A 180 -14.38 2.25 -12.25
CA GLU A 180 -13.59 1.81 -13.41
C GLU A 180 -13.18 0.34 -13.31
N ASP A 181 -13.21 -0.37 -14.42
CA ASP A 181 -12.84 -1.79 -14.48
C ASP A 181 -11.38 -1.99 -14.07
N ARG A 182 -11.11 -3.06 -13.30
CA ARG A 182 -9.80 -3.42 -12.77
C ARG A 182 -9.16 -2.40 -11.81
N LEU A 183 -9.97 -1.49 -11.27
CA LEU A 183 -9.58 -0.57 -10.21
C LEU A 183 -10.47 -0.81 -8.98
N ALA A 184 -9.88 -1.13 -7.83
CA ALA A 184 -10.60 -1.39 -6.60
C ALA A 184 -9.96 -0.67 -5.41
N GLY A 185 -10.77 -0.14 -4.50
CA GLY A 185 -10.23 0.49 -3.31
C GLY A 185 -11.28 1.19 -2.47
N ALA A 186 -10.79 1.89 -1.46
CA ALA A 186 -11.62 2.60 -0.51
C ALA A 186 -11.03 3.98 -0.17
N GLU A 187 -11.92 4.90 0.06
CA GLU A 187 -11.60 6.27 0.49
C GLU A 187 -12.42 6.64 1.72
N TRP A 188 -11.75 7.20 2.72
CA TRP A 188 -12.36 7.88 3.86
C TRP A 188 -11.84 9.30 3.89
N SER A 189 -12.67 10.22 3.43
CA SER A 189 -12.37 11.65 3.33
C SER A 189 -13.58 12.48 3.74
N ASN A 190 -13.34 13.73 4.07
CA ASN A 190 -14.40 14.70 4.28
C ASN A 190 -14.70 15.45 2.98
N GLU A 191 -15.91 15.98 2.86
CA GLU A 191 -16.23 16.98 1.85
C GLU A 191 -15.39 18.26 2.09
N PRO A 192 -15.04 19.01 1.02
CA PRO A 192 -14.14 20.17 1.13
C PRO A 192 -14.60 21.26 2.09
N ASP A 193 -15.91 21.38 2.28
CA ASP A 193 -16.56 22.39 3.14
C ASP A 193 -17.07 21.82 4.47
N ALA A 194 -16.70 20.59 4.80
CA ALA A 194 -17.12 19.94 6.03
C ALA A 194 -16.52 20.63 7.27
N ASP A 195 -17.33 20.76 8.32
CA ASP A 195 -16.86 21.24 9.61
C ASP A 195 -15.95 20.19 10.27
N VAL A 196 -14.65 20.41 10.19
CA VAL A 196 -13.63 19.49 10.73
C VAL A 196 -13.64 19.39 12.25
N ASP A 197 -14.29 20.33 12.94
CA ASP A 197 -14.45 20.31 14.39
C ASP A 197 -15.68 19.48 14.83
N ASP A 198 -16.58 19.12 13.91
CA ASP A 198 -17.69 18.22 14.22
C ASP A 198 -17.17 16.78 14.43
N PRO A 199 -17.36 16.17 15.62
CA PRO A 199 -16.95 14.78 15.88
C PRO A 199 -17.54 13.75 14.91
N LYS A 200 -18.71 14.01 14.33
CA LYS A 200 -19.32 13.11 13.33
C LYS A 200 -18.58 13.15 12.00
N VAL A 201 -18.14 14.34 11.60
CA VAL A 201 -17.32 14.54 10.39
C VAL A 201 -15.96 13.87 10.59
N GLN A 202 -15.33 14.05 11.74
CA GLN A 202 -14.08 13.37 12.09
C GLN A 202 -14.23 11.84 12.09
N ALA A 203 -15.30 11.32 12.67
CA ALA A 203 -15.57 9.89 12.70
C ALA A 203 -15.80 9.31 11.29
N ALA A 204 -16.48 10.04 10.42
CA ALA A 204 -16.75 9.59 9.04
C ALA A 204 -15.46 9.45 8.21
N ALA A 205 -14.49 10.34 8.39
CA ALA A 205 -13.21 10.33 7.68
C ALA A 205 -12.14 9.42 8.33
N ASN A 206 -12.41 8.90 9.53
CA ASN A 206 -11.44 8.11 10.31
C ASN A 206 -12.06 6.77 10.72
N PRO A 207 -11.98 5.73 9.91
CA PRO A 207 -12.61 4.43 10.19
C PRO A 207 -12.05 3.74 11.43
N ALA A 208 -10.89 4.16 11.94
CA ALA A 208 -10.32 3.71 13.21
C ALA A 208 -10.84 4.50 14.44
N TYR A 209 -11.74 5.48 14.23
CA TYR A 209 -12.33 6.28 15.31
C TYR A 209 -13.21 5.42 16.23
N GLY A 210 -13.07 5.63 17.54
CA GLY A 210 -13.73 4.80 18.55
C GLY A 210 -13.00 3.49 18.92
N GLY A 211 -12.00 3.10 18.11
CA GLY A 211 -11.11 1.99 18.39
C GLY A 211 -9.69 2.47 18.70
N ARG A 212 -8.85 2.60 17.67
CA ARG A 212 -7.46 3.07 17.81
C ARG A 212 -7.36 4.57 18.05
N ILE A 213 -8.28 5.34 17.47
CA ILE A 213 -8.38 6.81 17.64
C ILE A 213 -9.49 7.07 18.65
N THR A 214 -9.12 7.42 19.89
CA THR A 214 -10.07 7.58 21.00
C THR A 214 -10.43 9.03 21.31
N ARG A 215 -9.74 9.99 20.70
CA ARG A 215 -9.97 11.43 20.92
C ARG A 215 -10.15 12.16 19.59
N PRO A 216 -11.09 13.12 19.51
CA PRO A 216 -11.15 14.03 18.38
C PRO A 216 -9.85 14.84 18.29
N TRP A 217 -9.48 15.22 17.08
CA TRP A 217 -8.40 16.18 16.87
C TRP A 217 -8.91 17.54 17.36
N SER A 218 -8.46 17.97 18.54
CA SER A 218 -8.57 19.38 18.92
C SER A 218 -7.30 20.08 18.46
N MET A 219 -7.46 21.07 17.57
CA MET A 219 -6.40 22.07 17.33
C MET A 219 -6.22 22.97 18.54
#